data_31d1495cf0bf09d59a848356899b8457
#
_entry.id   31d1495cf0bf09d59a848356899b8457
#
_cell.length_a   1.000
_cell.length_b   1.000
_cell.length_c   1.000
_cell.angle_alpha   90.00
_cell.angle_beta   90.00
_cell.angle_gamma   90.00
#
_symmetry.space_group_name_H-M   'P 1'
#
loop_
_entity.id
_entity.type
_entity.pdbx_description
1 polymer ?
#
loop_
_entity_poly.entity_id
_entity_poly.type
_entity_poly.pdbx_seq_one_letter_code
_entity_poly.pdbx_strand_id
1 'polypeptide(L)'
;MSRRSLITATALIGLCAAPAFADDIPVGHIADLTGATASIGVPYADGVADTLNWVNENGGVDGDDIAFETYDYAYKAPQAVSEYQRLVANEQVVAIAGWGTADTEALIEFVGKDQIPYYSGSYSGALTDPTGKAPKATKATPFNFFYGPSYSDACRALAQWAAEDWKKKGGQGKPKWVHMGDNHPYPNSPKVACSEYAQELGFEVLDPIQYTMAPGDFTPQCLTLKEKGANYAYVANIAGSTTSLLNACATAGTKVQFVANVWGYDENVMKAAGQNADGVVVAVRTGSIWTDKNAGMDRVREISKISDSSGEAYRPLSYIAGVCATSYMVEAIKAAKAKGEVTGLAIRDAMYEKKDWVPAGLEGVCLPSTWTPADHRGLMTVPIYQGHVKGATQGKEVTALMADGTMSLEKVAEITLPRRPEWLGY
;
A
#
# COMPACT_ATOMS: atom_id res chain seq x y z
N MET A 1 -55.64 2.53 73.42
CA MET A 1 -55.55 3.14 72.13
C MET A 1 -54.09 2.94 71.66
N SER A 2 -53.81 1.93 70.85
CA SER A 2 -52.46 1.55 70.40
C SER A 2 -52.31 1.96 68.94
N ARG A 3 -51.37 2.87 68.68
CA ARG A 3 -50.97 3.27 67.30
C ARG A 3 -49.96 2.29 66.79
N ARG A 4 -50.31 1.54 65.78
CA ARG A 4 -49.36 0.71 64.99
C ARG A 4 -48.77 1.57 63.92
N SER A 5 -47.45 1.78 63.95
CA SER A 5 -46.65 2.39 62.84
C SER A 5 -46.39 1.33 61.82
N LEU A 6 -46.81 1.57 60.56
CA LEU A 6 -46.34 0.81 59.38
C LEU A 6 -44.96 1.35 58.93
N ILE A 7 -44.00 0.47 58.93
CA ILE A 7 -42.67 0.74 58.28
C ILE A 7 -42.76 0.20 56.86
N THR A 8 -42.73 1.12 55.88
CA THR A 8 -42.67 0.76 54.48
C THR A 8 -41.20 0.55 54.11
N ALA A 9 -40.78 -0.69 53.84
CA ALA A 9 -39.44 -1.02 53.33
C ALA A 9 -39.43 -0.82 51.82
N THR A 10 -38.68 0.18 51.36
CA THR A 10 -38.40 0.41 49.94
C THR A 10 -37.22 -0.50 49.53
N ALA A 11 -37.50 -1.54 48.77
CA ALA A 11 -36.48 -2.40 48.19
C ALA A 11 -35.83 -1.66 47.00
N LEU A 12 -34.54 -1.22 47.10
CA LEU A 12 -33.72 -0.82 45.97
C LEU A 12 -33.35 -2.09 45.18
N ILE A 13 -33.94 -2.26 44.00
CA ILE A 13 -33.49 -3.24 43.02
C ILE A 13 -32.26 -2.62 42.34
N GLY A 14 -31.08 -3.03 42.79
CA GLY A 14 -29.82 -2.75 42.05
C GLY A 14 -29.83 -3.52 40.75
N LEU A 15 -29.95 -2.82 39.60
CA LEU A 15 -29.63 -3.40 38.32
C LEU A 15 -28.12 -3.70 38.33
N CYS A 16 -27.74 -4.95 38.56
CA CYS A 16 -26.43 -5.44 38.16
C CYS A 16 -26.41 -5.46 36.64
N ALA A 17 -25.79 -4.46 36.00
CA ALA A 17 -25.38 -4.59 34.62
C ALA A 17 -24.39 -5.77 34.58
N ALA A 18 -24.76 -6.87 33.94
CA ALA A 18 -23.84 -7.93 33.60
C ALA A 18 -22.75 -7.30 32.74
N PRO A 19 -21.44 -7.61 32.93
CA PRO A 19 -20.45 -7.22 32.01
C PRO A 19 -20.84 -7.80 30.64
N ALA A 20 -21.04 -6.96 29.64
CA ALA A 20 -21.10 -7.41 28.27
C ALA A 20 -19.74 -8.06 28.02
N PHE A 21 -19.71 -9.35 27.75
CA PHE A 21 -18.53 -9.99 27.24
C PHE A 21 -18.28 -9.33 25.89
N ALA A 22 -17.09 -8.71 25.72
CA ALA A 22 -16.63 -8.25 24.43
C ALA A 22 -16.55 -9.47 23.50
N ASP A 23 -17.21 -9.40 22.36
CA ASP A 23 -17.07 -10.42 21.32
C ASP A 23 -15.90 -10.02 20.43
N ASP A 24 -14.89 -10.89 20.28
CA ASP A 24 -13.76 -10.63 19.38
C ASP A 24 -14.24 -10.49 17.93
N ILE A 25 -13.69 -9.52 17.22
CA ILE A 25 -13.95 -9.32 15.79
C ILE A 25 -12.86 -10.04 14.98
N PRO A 26 -13.16 -11.17 14.33
CA PRO A 26 -12.13 -11.95 13.63
C PRO A 26 -11.74 -11.29 12.32
N VAL A 27 -10.44 -10.99 12.17
CA VAL A 27 -9.82 -10.40 10.97
C VAL A 27 -8.67 -11.29 10.50
N GLY A 28 -8.63 -11.61 9.22
CA GLY A 28 -7.51 -12.35 8.63
C GLY A 28 -6.33 -11.43 8.31
N HIS A 29 -5.11 -11.92 8.52
CA HIS A 29 -3.90 -11.23 8.05
C HIS A 29 -2.99 -12.20 7.30
N ILE A 30 -2.87 -12.01 5.98
CA ILE A 30 -2.06 -12.84 5.07
C ILE A 30 -0.91 -11.99 4.54
N ALA A 31 0.34 -12.35 4.89
CA ALA A 31 1.53 -11.56 4.64
C ALA A 31 2.64 -12.37 3.96
N ASP A 32 3.56 -11.70 3.27
CA ASP A 32 4.82 -12.28 2.83
C ASP A 32 5.94 -11.88 3.78
N LEU A 33 6.34 -12.80 4.64
CA LEU A 33 7.40 -12.59 5.62
C LEU A 33 8.74 -13.22 5.21
N THR A 34 8.69 -14.29 4.40
CA THR A 34 9.88 -15.08 4.03
C THR A 34 10.06 -15.27 2.52
N GLY A 35 9.12 -14.80 1.71
CA GLY A 35 9.13 -15.01 0.27
C GLY A 35 9.86 -13.91 -0.52
N ALA A 36 9.58 -13.89 -1.81
CA ALA A 36 10.30 -13.04 -2.77
C ALA A 36 10.13 -11.53 -2.53
N THR A 37 9.07 -11.10 -1.85
CA THR A 37 8.79 -9.69 -1.58
C THR A 37 8.97 -9.30 -0.12
N ALA A 38 9.55 -10.17 0.72
CA ALA A 38 9.68 -9.98 2.16
C ALA A 38 10.37 -8.66 2.55
N SER A 39 11.32 -8.17 1.75
CA SER A 39 12.00 -6.90 2.01
C SER A 39 11.05 -5.69 2.13
N ILE A 40 9.88 -5.77 1.50
CA ILE A 40 8.81 -4.77 1.57
C ILE A 40 7.59 -5.33 2.33
N GLY A 41 7.34 -6.64 2.20
CA GLY A 41 6.22 -7.32 2.84
C GLY A 41 6.29 -7.29 4.36
N VAL A 42 7.48 -7.52 4.94
CA VAL A 42 7.66 -7.49 6.40
C VAL A 42 7.31 -6.11 6.99
N PRO A 43 7.92 -5.00 6.57
CA PRO A 43 7.56 -3.71 7.18
C PRO A 43 6.11 -3.29 6.89
N TYR A 44 5.50 -3.72 5.79
CA TYR A 44 4.06 -3.51 5.57
C TYR A 44 3.22 -4.31 6.57
N ALA A 45 3.54 -5.59 6.76
CA ALA A 45 2.86 -6.47 7.71
C ALA A 45 3.02 -5.99 9.16
N ASP A 46 4.20 -5.47 9.52
CA ASP A 46 4.41 -4.82 10.82
C ASP A 46 3.46 -3.63 11.00
N GLY A 47 3.30 -2.79 9.96
CA GLY A 47 2.35 -1.67 10.01
C GLY A 47 0.90 -2.11 10.18
N VAL A 48 0.52 -3.25 9.58
CA VAL A 48 -0.81 -3.87 9.78
C VAL A 48 -0.96 -4.34 11.22
N ALA A 49 -0.03 -5.18 11.70
CA ALA A 49 -0.11 -5.80 13.02
C ALA A 49 -0.03 -4.77 14.15
N ASP A 50 0.89 -3.80 14.04
CA ASP A 50 1.02 -2.72 15.02
C ASP A 50 -0.27 -1.89 15.09
N THR A 51 -0.93 -1.62 13.95
CA THR A 51 -2.20 -0.87 13.94
C THR A 51 -3.31 -1.65 14.62
N LEU A 52 -3.47 -2.94 14.33
CA LEU A 52 -4.51 -3.77 14.94
C LEU A 52 -4.31 -3.89 16.46
N ASN A 53 -3.08 -4.17 16.89
CA ASN A 53 -2.75 -4.24 18.31
C ASN A 53 -2.93 -2.88 19.02
N TRP A 54 -2.50 -1.78 18.36
CA TRP A 54 -2.72 -0.44 18.90
C TRP A 54 -4.21 -0.14 19.10
N VAL A 55 -5.07 -0.56 18.16
CA VAL A 55 -6.53 -0.41 18.30
C VAL A 55 -7.03 -1.18 19.52
N ASN A 56 -6.60 -2.42 19.71
CA ASN A 56 -6.98 -3.23 20.87
C ASN A 56 -6.54 -2.60 22.20
N GLU A 57 -5.28 -2.13 22.28
CA GLU A 57 -4.76 -1.44 23.47
C GLU A 57 -5.47 -0.11 23.76
N ASN A 58 -6.12 0.50 22.75
CA ASN A 58 -6.86 1.76 22.89
C ASN A 58 -8.39 1.58 22.90
N GLY A 59 -8.88 0.43 23.39
CA GLY A 59 -10.28 0.17 23.63
C GLY A 59 -11.02 -0.53 22.50
N GLY A 60 -10.29 -1.10 21.56
CA GLY A 60 -10.86 -1.94 20.50
C GLY A 60 -11.78 -1.19 19.54
N VAL A 61 -12.70 -1.92 18.96
CA VAL A 61 -13.79 -1.40 18.14
C VAL A 61 -15.04 -1.32 19.01
N ASP A 62 -15.27 -0.16 19.62
CA ASP A 62 -16.38 0.06 20.57
C ASP A 62 -16.46 -1.03 21.65
N GLY A 63 -15.30 -1.36 22.24
CA GLY A 63 -15.16 -2.30 23.35
C GLY A 63 -14.87 -3.74 22.97
N ASP A 64 -14.95 -4.13 21.69
CA ASP A 64 -14.56 -5.46 21.20
C ASP A 64 -13.14 -5.43 20.64
N ASP A 65 -12.34 -6.43 20.95
CA ASP A 65 -11.00 -6.56 20.40
C ASP A 65 -11.02 -7.17 18.99
N ILE A 66 -10.03 -6.80 18.18
CA ILE A 66 -9.81 -7.43 16.87
C ILE A 66 -8.94 -8.66 17.10
N ALA A 67 -9.50 -9.85 16.86
CA ALA A 67 -8.77 -11.11 16.89
C ALA A 67 -8.11 -11.35 15.54
N PHE A 68 -6.78 -11.46 15.52
CA PHE A 68 -6.04 -11.76 14.29
C PHE A 68 -4.77 -12.55 14.55
N GLU A 69 -4.33 -13.29 13.55
CA GLU A 69 -3.01 -13.92 13.49
C GLU A 69 -2.40 -13.64 12.11
N THR A 70 -1.09 -13.43 12.06
CA THR A 70 -0.38 -13.17 10.80
C THR A 70 0.11 -14.49 10.18
N TYR A 71 -0.33 -14.77 8.96
CA TYR A 71 0.03 -15.97 8.21
C TYR A 71 1.01 -15.63 7.08
N ASP A 72 2.20 -16.25 7.15
CA ASP A 72 3.21 -16.14 6.10
C ASP A 72 2.89 -17.12 4.96
N TYR A 73 2.52 -16.58 3.80
CA TYR A 73 2.31 -17.39 2.60
C TYR A 73 3.53 -17.44 1.66
N ALA A 74 4.66 -16.84 2.07
CA ALA A 74 5.93 -16.83 1.35
C ALA A 74 5.81 -16.43 -0.14
N TYR A 75 4.92 -15.49 -0.44
CA TYR A 75 4.58 -14.99 -1.79
C TYR A 75 4.16 -16.09 -2.79
N LYS A 76 3.54 -17.17 -2.30
CA LYS A 76 3.03 -18.29 -3.12
C LYS A 76 1.51 -18.25 -3.17
N ALA A 77 0.93 -17.80 -4.28
CA ALA A 77 -0.51 -17.64 -4.43
C ALA A 77 -1.34 -18.89 -4.02
N PRO A 78 -0.93 -20.15 -4.31
CA PRO A 78 -1.65 -21.33 -3.82
C PRO A 78 -1.70 -21.43 -2.29
N GLN A 79 -0.65 -21.00 -1.57
CA GLN A 79 -0.64 -20.97 -0.11
C GLN A 79 -1.59 -19.90 0.41
N ALA A 80 -1.58 -18.70 -0.18
CA ALA A 80 -2.53 -17.65 0.18
C ALA A 80 -4.00 -18.10 0.00
N VAL A 81 -4.29 -18.84 -1.08
CA VAL A 81 -5.64 -19.41 -1.29
C VAL A 81 -6.01 -20.42 -0.21
N SER A 82 -5.07 -21.30 0.18
CA SER A 82 -5.30 -22.27 1.27
C SER A 82 -5.53 -21.59 2.60
N GLU A 83 -4.74 -20.55 2.92
CA GLU A 83 -4.90 -19.77 4.15
C GLU A 83 -6.23 -18.98 4.17
N TYR A 84 -6.58 -18.36 3.05
CA TYR A 84 -7.88 -17.72 2.89
C TYR A 84 -9.04 -18.68 3.22
N GLN A 85 -9.03 -19.88 2.61
CA GLN A 85 -10.07 -20.89 2.85
C GLN A 85 -10.12 -21.33 4.32
N ARG A 86 -8.97 -21.43 4.98
CA ARG A 86 -8.88 -21.77 6.40
C ARG A 86 -9.45 -20.66 7.29
N LEU A 87 -9.09 -19.39 7.02
CA LEU A 87 -9.60 -18.23 7.73
C LEU A 87 -11.13 -18.12 7.65
N VAL A 88 -11.68 -18.32 6.45
CA VAL A 88 -13.13 -18.25 6.23
C VAL A 88 -13.86 -19.42 6.92
N ALA A 89 -13.34 -20.65 6.80
CA ALA A 89 -14.02 -21.84 7.29
C ALA A 89 -13.91 -22.00 8.82
N ASN A 90 -12.76 -21.67 9.42
CA ASN A 90 -12.48 -21.98 10.82
C ASN A 90 -12.57 -20.74 11.71
N GLU A 91 -12.19 -19.56 11.21
CA GLU A 91 -12.11 -18.35 12.02
C GLU A 91 -13.26 -17.38 11.74
N GLN A 92 -14.05 -17.64 10.69
CA GLN A 92 -15.21 -16.84 10.32
C GLN A 92 -14.90 -15.34 10.21
N VAL A 93 -13.74 -15.03 9.61
CA VAL A 93 -13.24 -13.65 9.48
C VAL A 93 -14.22 -12.76 8.73
N VAL A 94 -14.35 -11.52 9.17
CA VAL A 94 -15.26 -10.51 8.58
C VAL A 94 -14.57 -9.58 7.59
N ALA A 95 -13.24 -9.50 7.64
CA ALA A 95 -12.39 -8.76 6.72
C ALA A 95 -10.99 -9.38 6.71
N ILE A 96 -10.21 -9.12 5.66
CA ILE A 96 -8.84 -9.63 5.54
C ILE A 96 -7.90 -8.50 5.11
N ALA A 97 -6.78 -8.36 5.83
CA ALA A 97 -5.61 -7.63 5.38
C ALA A 97 -4.70 -8.58 4.59
N GLY A 98 -4.45 -8.28 3.32
CA GLY A 98 -3.65 -9.11 2.43
C GLY A 98 -2.47 -8.36 1.82
N TRP A 99 -1.71 -9.04 0.95
CA TRP A 99 -0.47 -8.45 0.47
C TRP A 99 -0.35 -8.41 -1.06
N GLY A 100 0.00 -9.51 -1.70
CA GLY A 100 0.59 -9.53 -3.03
C GLY A 100 -0.42 -9.48 -4.18
N THR A 101 0.09 -9.31 -5.41
CA THR A 101 -0.76 -9.16 -6.59
C THR A 101 -1.26 -10.51 -7.11
N ALA A 102 -0.38 -11.51 -7.23
CA ALA A 102 -0.77 -12.81 -7.75
C ALA A 102 -1.79 -13.53 -6.87
N ASP A 103 -1.62 -13.44 -5.56
CA ASP A 103 -2.53 -14.01 -4.56
C ASP A 103 -3.86 -13.23 -4.51
N THR A 104 -3.82 -11.90 -4.48
CA THR A 104 -5.03 -11.07 -4.49
C THR A 104 -5.88 -11.33 -5.75
N GLU A 105 -5.26 -11.39 -6.93
CA GLU A 105 -5.97 -11.68 -8.19
C GLU A 105 -6.52 -13.12 -8.24
N ALA A 106 -5.83 -14.08 -7.62
CA ALA A 106 -6.32 -15.45 -7.48
C ALA A 106 -7.53 -15.55 -6.53
N LEU A 107 -7.61 -14.64 -5.55
CA LEU A 107 -8.67 -14.61 -4.53
C LEU A 107 -9.93 -13.83 -4.96
N ILE A 108 -9.92 -13.07 -6.04
CA ILE A 108 -11.05 -12.21 -6.46
C ILE A 108 -12.40 -12.93 -6.40
N GLU A 109 -12.50 -14.12 -6.98
CA GLU A 109 -13.77 -14.87 -7.05
C GLU A 109 -14.19 -15.40 -5.68
N PHE A 110 -13.23 -15.81 -4.85
CA PHE A 110 -13.49 -16.31 -3.50
C PHE A 110 -14.04 -15.18 -2.61
N VAL A 111 -13.34 -14.06 -2.53
CA VAL A 111 -13.77 -12.92 -1.68
C VAL A 111 -15.09 -12.32 -2.16
N GLY A 112 -15.34 -12.33 -3.47
CA GLY A 112 -16.61 -11.90 -4.04
C GLY A 112 -17.78 -12.83 -3.68
N LYS A 113 -17.57 -14.14 -3.72
CA LYS A 113 -18.57 -15.16 -3.36
C LYS A 113 -18.86 -15.16 -1.86
N ASP A 114 -17.81 -15.11 -1.06
CA ASP A 114 -17.92 -15.20 0.40
C ASP A 114 -18.27 -13.85 1.03
N GLN A 115 -18.31 -12.79 0.23
CA GLN A 115 -18.64 -11.41 0.63
C GLN A 115 -17.73 -10.87 1.74
N ILE A 116 -16.43 -11.17 1.69
CA ILE A 116 -15.44 -10.74 2.68
C ILE A 116 -14.56 -9.65 2.07
N PRO A 117 -14.56 -8.42 2.57
CA PRO A 117 -13.66 -7.36 2.13
C PRO A 117 -12.20 -7.75 2.30
N TYR A 118 -11.44 -7.63 1.22
CA TYR A 118 -10.03 -7.94 1.16
C TYR A 118 -9.23 -6.65 0.88
N TYR A 119 -8.51 -6.20 1.90
CA TYR A 119 -7.67 -4.99 1.84
C TYR A 119 -6.24 -5.41 1.54
N SER A 120 -5.78 -5.18 0.32
CA SER A 120 -4.48 -5.70 -0.10
C SER A 120 -3.39 -4.64 -0.23
N GLY A 121 -2.14 -5.06 -0.06
CA GLY A 121 -0.96 -4.33 -0.50
C GLY A 121 -0.76 -4.37 -2.02
N SER A 122 -1.58 -5.13 -2.75
CA SER A 122 -1.67 -5.06 -4.20
C SER A 122 -2.52 -3.89 -4.65
N TYR A 123 -1.98 -3.09 -5.52
CA TYR A 123 -2.67 -1.95 -6.15
C TYR A 123 -2.90 -2.21 -7.63
N SER A 124 -3.16 -3.47 -7.99
CA SER A 124 -3.41 -3.88 -9.37
C SER A 124 -4.57 -3.10 -9.99
N GLY A 125 -4.38 -2.66 -11.23
CA GLY A 125 -5.46 -2.05 -12.01
C GLY A 125 -6.68 -2.96 -12.17
N ALA A 126 -6.47 -4.29 -12.18
CA ALA A 126 -7.54 -5.28 -12.25
C ALA A 126 -8.53 -5.22 -11.08
N LEU A 127 -8.14 -4.64 -9.94
CA LEU A 127 -8.97 -4.53 -8.73
C LEU A 127 -9.84 -3.26 -8.71
N THR A 128 -9.76 -2.40 -9.72
CA THR A 128 -10.36 -1.06 -9.71
C THR A 128 -11.81 -1.01 -10.17
N ASP A 129 -12.30 -2.07 -10.84
CA ASP A 129 -13.69 -2.14 -11.33
C ASP A 129 -14.54 -3.12 -10.49
N PRO A 130 -15.30 -2.61 -9.49
CA PRO A 130 -16.18 -3.47 -8.70
C PRO A 130 -17.29 -4.13 -9.51
N THR A 131 -17.61 -3.60 -10.69
CA THR A 131 -18.72 -4.08 -11.51
C THR A 131 -18.29 -5.10 -12.57
N GLY A 132 -17.02 -5.12 -12.96
CA GLY A 132 -16.50 -5.91 -14.06
C GLY A 132 -17.02 -5.50 -15.45
N LYS A 133 -17.56 -4.30 -15.60
CA LYS A 133 -18.20 -3.82 -16.84
C LYS A 133 -17.32 -2.88 -17.66
N ALA A 134 -16.20 -2.44 -17.13
CA ALA A 134 -15.29 -1.59 -17.90
C ALA A 134 -14.69 -2.36 -19.09
N PRO A 135 -14.34 -1.69 -20.20
CA PRO A 135 -13.94 -2.35 -21.44
C PRO A 135 -12.74 -3.30 -21.33
N LYS A 136 -11.86 -3.06 -20.36
CA LYS A 136 -10.65 -3.87 -20.11
C LYS A 136 -10.72 -4.69 -18.82
N ALA A 137 -11.81 -4.59 -18.06
CA ALA A 137 -12.02 -5.40 -16.87
C ALA A 137 -12.21 -6.88 -17.25
N THR A 138 -11.55 -7.75 -16.53
CA THR A 138 -11.66 -9.21 -16.72
C THR A 138 -12.59 -9.86 -15.70
N LYS A 139 -12.77 -9.23 -14.53
CA LYS A 139 -13.58 -9.71 -13.41
C LYS A 139 -14.19 -8.54 -12.66
N ALA A 140 -15.33 -8.80 -12.00
CA ALA A 140 -15.87 -7.87 -10.99
C ALA A 140 -15.11 -8.02 -9.67
N THR A 141 -14.83 -6.91 -9.00
CA THR A 141 -14.02 -6.89 -7.76
C THR A 141 -14.72 -6.16 -6.60
N PRO A 142 -16.01 -6.49 -6.30
CA PRO A 142 -16.82 -5.69 -5.37
C PRO A 142 -16.37 -5.73 -3.91
N PHE A 143 -15.46 -6.65 -3.54
CA PHE A 143 -14.93 -6.82 -2.19
C PHE A 143 -13.42 -6.63 -2.11
N ASN A 144 -12.76 -6.21 -3.19
CA ASN A 144 -11.32 -5.91 -3.16
C ASN A 144 -11.10 -4.42 -2.98
N PHE A 145 -10.35 -4.06 -1.95
CA PHE A 145 -9.95 -2.70 -1.63
C PHE A 145 -8.44 -2.59 -1.52
N PHE A 146 -7.92 -1.42 -1.82
CA PHE A 146 -6.53 -1.05 -1.56
C PHE A 146 -6.45 0.45 -1.27
N TYR A 147 -5.43 0.84 -0.53
CA TYR A 147 -5.14 2.23 -0.21
C TYR A 147 -4.08 2.79 -1.15
N GLY A 148 -4.36 3.93 -1.77
CA GLY A 148 -3.46 4.63 -2.68
C GLY A 148 -3.90 4.57 -4.15
N PRO A 149 -3.12 5.16 -5.07
CA PRO A 149 -3.37 5.04 -6.50
C PRO A 149 -3.07 3.62 -6.98
N SER A 150 -3.79 3.15 -8.01
CA SER A 150 -3.44 1.89 -8.66
C SER A 150 -2.01 1.94 -9.23
N TYR A 151 -1.39 0.77 -9.45
CA TYR A 151 -0.08 0.72 -10.14
C TYR A 151 -0.14 1.40 -11.49
N SER A 152 -1.24 1.21 -12.21
CA SER A 152 -1.48 1.84 -13.51
C SER A 152 -1.54 3.36 -13.41
N ASP A 153 -2.30 3.89 -12.44
CA ASP A 153 -2.43 5.33 -12.25
C ASP A 153 -1.13 5.95 -11.69
N ALA A 154 -0.45 5.27 -10.78
CA ALA A 154 0.86 5.70 -10.30
C ALA A 154 1.89 5.80 -11.46
N CYS A 155 1.89 4.80 -12.36
CA CYS A 155 2.77 4.83 -13.52
C CYS A 155 2.37 5.90 -14.53
N ARG A 156 1.07 6.14 -14.76
CA ARG A 156 0.59 7.26 -15.58
C ARG A 156 1.07 8.61 -15.03
N ALA A 157 1.00 8.80 -13.72
CA ALA A 157 1.49 10.03 -13.08
C ALA A 157 3.00 10.19 -13.24
N LEU A 158 3.79 9.10 -13.12
CA LEU A 158 5.23 9.13 -13.40
C LEU A 158 5.53 9.44 -14.86
N ALA A 159 4.75 8.91 -15.81
CA ALA A 159 4.90 9.25 -17.22
C ALA A 159 4.57 10.72 -17.50
N GLN A 160 3.55 11.27 -16.84
CA GLN A 160 3.25 12.71 -16.95
C GLN A 160 4.38 13.55 -16.36
N TRP A 161 4.89 13.20 -15.17
CA TRP A 161 6.05 13.85 -14.59
C TRP A 161 7.26 13.80 -15.54
N ALA A 162 7.54 12.65 -16.14
CA ALA A 162 8.65 12.48 -17.07
C ALA A 162 8.51 13.34 -18.34
N ALA A 163 7.29 13.50 -18.85
CA ALA A 163 7.03 14.39 -19.99
C ALA A 163 7.29 15.87 -19.65
N GLU A 164 6.93 16.28 -18.43
CA GLU A 164 7.21 17.63 -17.94
C GLU A 164 8.71 17.85 -17.68
N ASP A 165 9.38 16.86 -17.09
CA ASP A 165 10.82 16.85 -16.84
C ASP A 165 11.62 16.95 -18.15
N TRP A 166 11.22 16.19 -19.18
CA TRP A 166 11.83 16.26 -20.52
C TRP A 166 11.78 17.68 -21.10
N LYS A 167 10.63 18.33 -21.00
CA LYS A 167 10.45 19.70 -21.46
C LYS A 167 11.29 20.69 -20.66
N LYS A 168 11.31 20.55 -19.32
CA LYS A 168 12.11 21.40 -18.41
C LYS A 168 13.61 21.30 -18.69
N LYS A 169 14.09 20.10 -19.06
CA LYS A 169 15.50 19.86 -19.44
C LYS A 169 15.86 20.30 -20.86
N GLY A 170 14.91 20.87 -21.62
CA GLY A 170 15.12 21.27 -23.00
C GLY A 170 15.31 20.11 -23.96
N GLY A 171 14.72 18.95 -23.63
CA GLY A 171 14.82 17.73 -24.42
C GLY A 171 14.33 17.93 -25.86
N GLN A 172 15.03 17.38 -26.83
CA GLN A 172 14.71 17.49 -28.26
C GLN A 172 14.13 16.16 -28.76
N GLY A 173 13.14 16.24 -29.65
CA GLY A 173 12.47 15.08 -30.23
C GLY A 173 11.56 14.35 -29.22
N LYS A 174 11.25 13.09 -29.54
CA LYS A 174 10.41 12.23 -28.69
C LYS A 174 11.27 11.57 -27.61
N PRO A 175 10.94 11.74 -26.32
CA PRO A 175 11.62 10.98 -25.28
C PRO A 175 11.27 9.49 -25.37
N LYS A 176 12.20 8.64 -24.96
CA LYS A 176 12.07 7.18 -25.00
C LYS A 176 11.75 6.63 -23.62
N TRP A 177 10.62 5.89 -23.53
CA TRP A 177 10.15 5.22 -22.33
C TRP A 177 10.34 3.71 -22.42
N VAL A 178 10.84 3.08 -21.36
CA VAL A 178 10.94 1.62 -21.29
C VAL A 178 10.39 1.11 -19.95
N HIS A 179 9.61 0.03 -20.01
CA HIS A 179 9.18 -0.74 -18.84
C HIS A 179 10.24 -1.80 -18.51
N MET A 180 10.65 -1.89 -17.24
CA MET A 180 11.60 -2.88 -16.75
C MET A 180 10.98 -3.65 -15.57
N GLY A 181 10.86 -4.98 -15.69
CA GLY A 181 10.27 -5.80 -14.63
C GLY A 181 10.26 -7.29 -14.93
N ASP A 182 9.89 -8.08 -13.93
CA ASP A 182 9.72 -9.53 -14.07
C ASP A 182 8.46 -9.87 -14.87
N ASN A 183 8.40 -11.05 -15.42
CA ASN A 183 7.18 -11.60 -16.01
C ASN A 183 6.27 -12.20 -14.91
N HIS A 184 5.76 -11.34 -14.06
CA HIS A 184 4.91 -11.69 -12.91
C HIS A 184 3.72 -10.71 -12.85
N PRO A 185 2.54 -11.11 -12.32
CA PRO A 185 1.38 -10.24 -12.23
C PRO A 185 1.67 -8.85 -11.66
N TYR A 186 2.46 -8.75 -10.59
CA TYR A 186 2.80 -7.48 -9.98
C TYR A 186 3.52 -6.50 -10.94
N PRO A 187 4.70 -6.82 -11.51
CA PRO A 187 5.38 -5.89 -12.42
C PRO A 187 4.62 -5.66 -13.74
N ASN A 188 3.83 -6.65 -14.18
CA ASN A 188 3.05 -6.56 -15.41
C ASN A 188 1.78 -5.70 -15.27
N SER A 189 1.24 -5.55 -14.06
CA SER A 189 -0.03 -4.84 -13.83
C SER A 189 -0.08 -3.45 -14.49
N PRO A 190 0.90 -2.55 -14.33
CA PRO A 190 0.87 -1.22 -14.94
C PRO A 190 1.34 -1.20 -16.40
N LYS A 191 1.93 -2.27 -16.92
CA LYS A 191 2.71 -2.24 -18.16
C LYS A 191 1.94 -1.71 -19.37
N VAL A 192 0.76 -2.24 -19.63
CA VAL A 192 -0.06 -1.84 -20.79
C VAL A 192 -0.60 -0.42 -20.59
N ALA A 193 -1.27 -0.18 -19.47
CA ALA A 193 -1.88 1.10 -19.15
C ALA A 193 -0.89 2.27 -19.17
N CYS A 194 0.29 2.05 -18.62
CA CYS A 194 1.35 3.02 -18.58
C CYS A 194 1.94 3.29 -19.97
N SER A 195 2.17 2.24 -20.76
CA SER A 195 2.70 2.35 -22.12
C SER A 195 1.74 3.12 -23.04
N GLU A 196 0.44 2.84 -22.98
CA GLU A 196 -0.58 3.57 -23.72
C GLU A 196 -0.57 5.06 -23.36
N TYR A 197 -0.54 5.37 -22.07
CA TYR A 197 -0.54 6.76 -21.63
C TYR A 197 0.77 7.50 -21.95
N ALA A 198 1.91 6.83 -21.86
CA ALA A 198 3.18 7.39 -22.31
C ALA A 198 3.15 7.73 -23.81
N GLN A 199 2.53 6.89 -24.67
CA GLN A 199 2.32 7.19 -26.08
C GLN A 199 1.41 8.42 -26.27
N GLU A 200 0.29 8.53 -25.50
CA GLU A 200 -0.56 9.73 -25.52
C GLU A 200 0.23 11.02 -25.20
N LEU A 201 1.21 10.91 -24.28
CA LEU A 201 2.09 12.02 -23.89
C LEU A 201 3.21 12.31 -24.89
N GLY A 202 3.32 11.51 -25.96
CA GLY A 202 4.28 11.70 -27.04
C GLY A 202 5.59 10.95 -26.89
N PHE A 203 5.69 10.01 -25.95
CA PHE A 203 6.88 9.14 -25.85
C PHE A 203 6.95 8.12 -27.00
N GLU A 204 8.18 7.78 -27.40
CA GLU A 204 8.48 6.53 -28.05
C GLU A 204 8.59 5.43 -26.99
N VAL A 205 7.64 4.50 -26.98
CA VAL A 205 7.62 3.38 -26.02
C VAL A 205 8.44 2.24 -26.62
N LEU A 206 9.51 1.87 -25.93
CA LEU A 206 10.42 0.80 -26.31
C LEU A 206 9.91 -0.57 -25.82
N ASP A 207 10.39 -1.65 -26.46
CA ASP A 207 10.13 -3.00 -25.97
C ASP A 207 10.60 -3.15 -24.53
N PRO A 208 9.79 -3.79 -23.66
CA PRO A 208 10.13 -3.95 -22.25
C PRO A 208 11.42 -4.77 -22.05
N ILE A 209 12.14 -4.47 -20.99
CA ILE A 209 13.33 -5.21 -20.57
C ILE A 209 12.96 -6.06 -19.36
N GLN A 210 13.07 -7.39 -19.52
CA GLN A 210 12.75 -8.31 -18.44
C GLN A 210 13.95 -8.54 -17.53
N TYR A 211 13.70 -8.55 -16.19
CA TYR A 211 14.62 -8.98 -15.16
C TYR A 211 13.86 -9.49 -13.94
N THR A 212 14.45 -10.39 -13.15
CA THR A 212 13.78 -11.07 -12.03
C THR A 212 13.52 -10.14 -10.84
N MET A 213 12.50 -10.46 -10.05
CA MET A 213 12.27 -9.79 -8.75
C MET A 213 13.33 -10.14 -7.71
N ALA A 214 13.99 -11.30 -7.82
CA ALA A 214 15.12 -11.64 -6.97
C ALA A 214 16.35 -10.78 -7.30
N PRO A 215 17.15 -10.38 -6.30
CA PRO A 215 18.45 -9.75 -6.55
C PRO A 215 19.36 -10.60 -7.44
N GLY A 216 20.16 -9.94 -8.29
CA GLY A 216 21.03 -10.65 -9.22
C GLY A 216 21.97 -9.70 -9.99
N ASP A 217 22.73 -10.27 -10.93
CA ASP A 217 23.50 -9.47 -11.88
C ASP A 217 22.62 -9.06 -13.06
N PHE A 218 22.35 -7.78 -13.18
CA PHE A 218 21.54 -7.18 -14.24
C PHE A 218 22.36 -6.37 -15.25
N THR A 219 23.66 -6.63 -15.33
CA THR A 219 24.56 -5.99 -16.32
C THR A 219 24.05 -6.14 -17.75
N PRO A 220 23.57 -7.31 -18.24
CA PRO A 220 23.00 -7.42 -19.58
C PRO A 220 21.80 -6.50 -19.82
N GLN A 221 20.91 -6.36 -18.84
CA GLN A 221 19.74 -5.49 -18.93
C GLN A 221 20.15 -4.01 -19.00
N CYS A 222 21.16 -3.62 -18.23
CA CYS A 222 21.71 -2.26 -18.25
C CYS A 222 22.39 -1.93 -19.59
N LEU A 223 23.10 -2.87 -20.19
CA LEU A 223 23.68 -2.71 -21.52
C LEU A 223 22.59 -2.57 -22.60
N THR A 224 21.55 -3.42 -22.54
CA THR A 224 20.37 -3.32 -23.42
C THR A 224 19.67 -1.96 -23.27
N LEU A 225 19.49 -1.48 -22.03
CA LEU A 225 18.91 -0.18 -21.73
C LEU A 225 19.72 0.96 -22.37
N LYS A 226 21.04 0.87 -22.27
CA LYS A 226 21.98 1.83 -22.87
C LYS A 226 21.94 1.80 -24.41
N GLU A 227 21.93 0.61 -25.02
CA GLU A 227 21.84 0.43 -26.47
C GLU A 227 20.53 1.00 -27.05
N LYS A 228 19.39 0.76 -26.37
CA LYS A 228 18.10 1.30 -26.76
C LYS A 228 18.03 2.84 -26.64
N GLY A 229 18.94 3.46 -25.91
CA GLY A 229 18.99 4.90 -25.70
C GLY A 229 17.78 5.44 -24.98
N ALA A 230 17.25 4.69 -24.02
CA ALA A 230 16.11 5.10 -23.21
C ALA A 230 16.42 6.38 -22.41
N ASN A 231 15.46 7.29 -22.34
CA ASN A 231 15.57 8.50 -21.52
C ASN A 231 14.98 8.27 -20.13
N TYR A 232 13.89 7.51 -20.05
CA TYR A 232 13.18 7.16 -18.83
C TYR A 232 12.96 5.64 -18.75
N ALA A 233 13.36 5.04 -17.64
CA ALA A 233 13.16 3.62 -17.35
C ALA A 233 12.25 3.44 -16.13
N TYR A 234 11.06 2.87 -16.35
CA TYR A 234 10.16 2.53 -15.29
C TYR A 234 10.53 1.19 -14.66
N VAL A 235 10.97 1.23 -13.41
CA VAL A 235 11.37 0.08 -12.63
C VAL A 235 10.14 -0.48 -11.90
N ALA A 236 9.62 -1.60 -12.40
CA ALA A 236 8.38 -2.20 -11.93
C ALA A 236 8.56 -3.25 -10.83
N ASN A 237 9.79 -3.67 -10.57
CA ASN A 237 10.11 -4.66 -9.54
C ASN A 237 10.17 -4.05 -8.13
N ILE A 238 10.54 -4.87 -7.15
CA ILE A 238 10.66 -4.54 -5.73
C ILE A 238 12.05 -4.02 -5.36
N ALA A 239 12.16 -3.47 -4.15
CA ALA A 239 13.36 -2.82 -3.62
C ALA A 239 14.67 -3.63 -3.76
N GLY A 240 14.64 -4.93 -3.43
CA GLY A 240 15.87 -5.76 -3.44
C GLY A 240 16.48 -5.91 -4.84
N SER A 241 15.67 -6.18 -5.87
CA SER A 241 16.15 -6.27 -7.25
C SER A 241 16.46 -4.89 -7.83
N THR A 242 15.75 -3.84 -7.42
CA THR A 242 16.06 -2.47 -7.83
C THR A 242 17.44 -2.04 -7.36
N THR A 243 17.83 -2.35 -6.11
CA THR A 243 19.18 -2.11 -5.60
C THR A 243 20.25 -2.74 -6.51
N SER A 244 20.06 -4.01 -6.88
CA SER A 244 20.96 -4.73 -7.78
C SER A 244 21.02 -4.09 -9.18
N LEU A 245 19.85 -3.69 -9.71
CA LEU A 245 19.76 -3.03 -11.03
C LEU A 245 20.51 -1.69 -11.04
N LEU A 246 20.29 -0.84 -10.05
CA LEU A 246 20.95 0.47 -9.96
C LEU A 246 22.45 0.33 -9.89
N ASN A 247 22.98 -0.61 -9.09
CA ASN A 247 24.42 -0.89 -8.99
C ASN A 247 25.01 -1.41 -10.31
N ALA A 248 24.31 -2.34 -10.98
CA ALA A 248 24.73 -2.87 -12.27
C ALA A 248 24.74 -1.78 -13.35
N CYS A 249 23.70 -0.93 -13.43
CA CYS A 249 23.60 0.13 -14.40
C CYS A 249 24.63 1.24 -14.19
N ALA A 250 24.94 1.58 -12.94
CA ALA A 250 26.04 2.50 -12.63
C ALA A 250 27.37 1.95 -13.09
N THR A 251 27.67 0.67 -12.84
CA THR A 251 28.89 -0.03 -13.30
C THR A 251 28.97 -0.08 -14.83
N ALA A 252 27.86 -0.32 -15.53
CA ALA A 252 27.76 -0.33 -16.98
C ALA A 252 27.85 1.08 -17.61
N GLY A 253 27.86 2.14 -16.81
CA GLY A 253 27.83 3.53 -17.27
C GLY A 253 26.57 3.88 -18.05
N THR A 254 25.43 3.27 -17.67
CA THR A 254 24.12 3.55 -18.27
C THR A 254 23.56 4.84 -17.69
N LYS A 255 23.22 5.79 -18.57
CA LYS A 255 22.65 7.08 -18.19
C LYS A 255 21.17 7.11 -18.59
N VAL A 256 20.29 7.03 -17.63
CA VAL A 256 18.82 7.05 -17.78
C VAL A 256 18.19 7.65 -16.54
N GLN A 257 17.06 8.31 -16.68
CA GLN A 257 16.25 8.68 -15.52
C GLN A 257 15.43 7.46 -15.09
N PHE A 258 15.76 6.88 -13.94
CA PHE A 258 14.93 5.85 -13.34
C PHE A 258 13.71 6.46 -12.66
N VAL A 259 12.55 5.89 -12.95
CA VAL A 259 11.30 6.17 -12.27
C VAL A 259 10.75 4.84 -11.70
N ALA A 260 10.47 4.79 -10.42
CA ALA A 260 10.21 3.53 -9.73
C ALA A 260 8.73 3.36 -9.37
N ASN A 261 8.26 2.12 -9.47
CA ASN A 261 7.02 1.71 -8.82
C ASN A 261 7.16 1.90 -7.29
N VAL A 262 6.05 2.09 -6.64
CA VAL A 262 5.93 2.35 -5.21
C VAL A 262 6.63 1.32 -4.30
N TRP A 263 6.72 0.06 -4.70
CA TRP A 263 7.46 -0.99 -3.98
C TRP A 263 8.90 -1.17 -4.49
N GLY A 264 9.28 -0.40 -5.50
CA GLY A 264 10.58 -0.51 -6.15
C GLY A 264 11.67 0.39 -5.57
N TYR A 265 11.31 1.40 -4.78
CA TYR A 265 12.28 2.37 -4.25
C TYR A 265 11.79 2.97 -2.94
N ASP A 266 12.66 2.92 -1.94
CA ASP A 266 12.45 3.47 -0.61
C ASP A 266 13.80 3.85 0.03
N GLU A 267 13.78 4.22 1.29
CA GLU A 267 14.94 4.62 2.08
C GLU A 267 15.95 3.47 2.25
N ASN A 268 15.47 2.21 2.24
CA ASN A 268 16.33 1.03 2.32
C ASN A 268 17.11 0.83 1.00
N VAL A 269 16.48 1.08 -0.16
CA VAL A 269 17.16 1.08 -1.46
C VAL A 269 18.22 2.19 -1.50
N MET A 270 17.89 3.39 -1.00
CA MET A 270 18.83 4.51 -0.92
C MET A 270 20.05 4.16 -0.09
N LYS A 271 19.85 3.54 1.09
CA LYS A 271 20.94 3.06 1.96
C LYS A 271 21.78 1.99 1.27
N ALA A 272 21.14 0.99 0.65
CA ALA A 272 21.81 -0.18 0.08
C ALA A 272 22.57 0.10 -1.23
N ALA A 273 22.00 0.91 -2.12
CA ALA A 273 22.64 1.28 -3.38
C ALA A 273 23.53 2.53 -3.27
N GLY A 274 23.43 3.27 -2.16
CA GLY A 274 24.24 4.49 -1.93
C GLY A 274 24.02 5.50 -3.06
N GLN A 275 25.10 6.12 -3.53
CA GLN A 275 25.04 7.13 -4.60
C GLN A 275 24.45 6.63 -5.93
N ASN A 276 24.39 5.31 -6.16
CA ASN A 276 23.75 4.75 -7.34
C ASN A 276 22.22 4.88 -7.29
N ALA A 277 21.65 5.17 -6.13
CA ALA A 277 20.23 5.45 -5.93
C ALA A 277 19.90 6.96 -6.03
N ASP A 278 20.90 7.84 -6.18
CA ASP A 278 20.67 9.28 -6.27
C ASP A 278 19.85 9.64 -7.52
N GLY A 279 18.88 10.52 -7.37
CA GLY A 279 18.06 11.03 -8.47
C GLY A 279 16.94 10.10 -8.93
N VAL A 280 16.75 8.90 -8.35
CA VAL A 280 15.60 8.05 -8.67
C VAL A 280 14.31 8.73 -8.22
N VAL A 281 13.30 8.70 -9.09
CA VAL A 281 11.99 9.29 -8.84
C VAL A 281 10.98 8.17 -8.55
N VAL A 282 10.13 8.35 -7.55
CA VAL A 282 9.18 7.33 -7.11
C VAL A 282 7.79 7.91 -6.88
N ALA A 283 6.76 7.16 -7.28
CA ALA A 283 5.39 7.45 -6.90
C ALA A 283 5.15 6.95 -5.47
N VAL A 284 4.75 7.85 -4.57
CA VAL A 284 4.48 7.54 -3.17
C VAL A 284 2.97 7.59 -2.94
N ARG A 285 2.46 6.86 -1.96
CA ARG A 285 1.03 6.82 -1.65
C ARG A 285 0.67 7.40 -0.29
N THR A 286 1.65 7.89 0.44
CA THR A 286 1.47 8.58 1.71
C THR A 286 1.73 10.08 1.53
N GLY A 287 1.06 10.90 2.33
CA GLY A 287 1.27 12.36 2.33
C GLY A 287 2.52 12.79 3.11
N SER A 288 3.07 11.88 3.93
CA SER A 288 4.25 12.11 4.77
C SER A 288 5.20 10.93 4.71
N ILE A 289 6.46 11.17 5.05
CA ILE A 289 7.51 10.18 5.28
C ILE A 289 7.87 10.15 6.78
N TRP A 290 8.63 9.15 7.23
CA TRP A 290 8.94 8.95 8.66
C TRP A 290 9.55 10.17 9.36
N THR A 291 10.36 10.95 8.66
CA THR A 291 11.03 12.14 9.21
C THR A 291 10.15 13.37 9.32
N ASP A 292 8.96 13.38 8.73
CA ASP A 292 8.05 14.50 8.78
C ASP A 292 7.49 14.73 10.18
N LYS A 293 7.22 15.98 10.50
CA LYS A 293 6.72 16.40 11.82
C LYS A 293 5.32 16.98 11.68
N ASN A 294 4.32 16.15 11.90
CA ASN A 294 2.92 16.56 11.98
C ASN A 294 2.16 15.58 12.89
N ALA A 295 0.94 15.95 13.28
CA ALA A 295 0.14 15.15 14.22
C ALA A 295 -0.16 13.74 13.73
N GLY A 296 -0.38 13.55 12.41
CA GLY A 296 -0.59 12.23 11.83
C GLY A 296 0.64 11.34 11.94
N MET A 297 1.84 11.89 11.70
CA MET A 297 3.10 11.13 11.89
C MET A 297 3.39 10.86 13.37
N ASP A 298 2.97 11.73 14.29
CA ASP A 298 3.07 11.43 15.72
C ASP A 298 2.20 10.22 16.09
N ARG A 299 0.99 10.10 15.50
CA ARG A 299 0.14 8.91 15.63
C ARG A 299 0.80 7.67 15.05
N VAL A 300 1.43 7.74 13.87
CA VAL A 300 2.16 6.61 13.29
C VAL A 300 3.31 6.17 14.20
N ARG A 301 4.05 7.11 14.81
CA ARG A 301 5.10 6.80 15.78
C ARG A 301 4.54 6.17 17.06
N GLU A 302 3.36 6.60 17.51
CA GLU A 302 2.66 6.00 18.63
C GLU A 302 2.28 4.53 18.33
N ILE A 303 1.72 4.28 17.16
CA ILE A 303 1.41 2.93 16.67
C ILE A 303 2.68 2.07 16.61
N SER A 304 3.78 2.59 16.10
CA SER A 304 5.03 1.82 15.95
C SER A 304 5.64 1.37 17.26
N LYS A 305 5.27 1.99 18.40
CA LYS A 305 5.74 1.58 19.73
C LYS A 305 5.19 0.24 20.19
N ILE A 306 4.19 -0.29 19.53
CA ILE A 306 3.67 -1.63 19.78
C ILE A 306 4.78 -2.69 19.58
N SER A 307 5.50 -2.63 18.47
CA SER A 307 6.60 -3.56 18.17
C SER A 307 7.98 -3.01 18.53
N ASP A 308 8.14 -1.69 18.64
CA ASP A 308 9.37 -1.01 19.06
C ASP A 308 9.09 -0.03 20.20
N SER A 309 9.13 -0.52 21.44
CA SER A 309 8.86 0.28 22.63
C SER A 309 9.86 1.45 22.81
N SER A 310 11.04 1.41 22.19
CA SER A 310 11.99 2.52 22.19
C SER A 310 11.51 3.67 21.32
N GLY A 311 10.76 3.40 20.25
CA GLY A 311 10.36 4.37 19.23
C GLY A 311 11.52 4.90 18.38
N GLU A 312 12.68 4.23 18.40
CA GLU A 312 13.90 4.66 17.69
C GLU A 312 14.03 4.02 16.30
N ALA A 313 13.37 2.90 16.06
CA ALA A 313 13.43 2.22 14.77
C ALA A 313 12.87 3.10 13.64
N TYR A 314 13.62 3.21 12.55
CA TYR A 314 13.13 3.84 11.34
C TYR A 314 12.04 2.98 10.70
N ARG A 315 10.92 3.59 10.35
CA ARG A 315 9.83 2.91 9.63
C ARG A 315 9.77 3.41 8.19
N PRO A 316 10.00 2.53 7.19
CA PRO A 316 9.99 2.92 5.78
C PRO A 316 8.58 3.22 5.27
N LEU A 317 8.49 3.78 4.07
CA LEU A 317 7.21 4.09 3.40
C LEU A 317 6.22 2.92 3.37
N SER A 318 6.72 1.68 3.26
CA SER A 318 5.87 0.47 3.27
C SER A 318 5.16 0.25 4.61
N TYR A 319 5.83 0.51 5.74
CA TYR A 319 5.22 0.47 7.06
C TYR A 319 4.06 1.47 7.18
N ILE A 320 4.30 2.72 6.79
CA ILE A 320 3.28 3.79 6.83
C ILE A 320 2.07 3.43 5.95
N ALA A 321 2.32 2.80 4.79
CA ALA A 321 1.26 2.32 3.91
C ALA A 321 0.42 1.21 4.56
N GLY A 322 1.04 0.29 5.32
CA GLY A 322 0.37 -0.73 6.13
C GLY A 322 -0.53 -0.11 7.20
N VAL A 323 -0.02 0.88 7.92
CA VAL A 323 -0.80 1.65 8.92
C VAL A 323 -2.03 2.29 8.27
N CYS A 324 -1.86 2.99 7.13
CA CYS A 324 -2.98 3.63 6.45
C CYS A 324 -4.03 2.62 5.95
N ALA A 325 -3.61 1.55 5.27
CA ALA A 325 -4.53 0.55 4.73
C ALA A 325 -5.37 -0.10 5.84
N THR A 326 -4.73 -0.45 6.94
CA THR A 326 -5.38 -1.08 8.10
C THR A 326 -6.31 -0.11 8.82
N SER A 327 -5.93 1.15 8.94
CA SER A 327 -6.77 2.17 9.57
C SER A 327 -8.08 2.39 8.81
N TYR A 328 -8.07 2.37 7.47
CA TYR A 328 -9.30 2.39 6.66
C TYR A 328 -10.18 1.16 6.92
N MET A 329 -9.58 -0.04 6.98
CA MET A 329 -10.30 -1.27 7.31
C MET A 329 -10.95 -1.19 8.69
N VAL A 330 -10.20 -0.80 9.71
CA VAL A 330 -10.70 -0.68 11.09
C VAL A 330 -11.85 0.34 11.19
N GLU A 331 -11.73 1.50 10.55
CA GLU A 331 -12.81 2.47 10.57
C GLU A 331 -14.05 2.03 9.79
N ALA A 332 -13.90 1.21 8.74
CA ALA A 332 -15.04 0.60 8.06
C ALA A 332 -15.72 -0.44 8.96
N ILE A 333 -14.96 -1.24 9.73
CA ILE A 333 -15.49 -2.16 10.74
C ILE A 333 -16.25 -1.37 11.84
N LYS A 334 -15.67 -0.28 12.36
CA LYS A 334 -16.34 0.61 13.33
C LYS A 334 -17.65 1.15 12.79
N ALA A 335 -17.66 1.62 11.55
CA ALA A 335 -18.88 2.15 10.93
C ALA A 335 -19.96 1.08 10.72
N ALA A 336 -19.58 -0.15 10.38
CA ALA A 336 -20.49 -1.30 10.30
C ALA A 336 -21.08 -1.65 11.67
N LYS A 337 -20.22 -1.76 12.71
CA LYS A 337 -20.64 -2.04 14.09
C LYS A 337 -21.61 -0.99 14.64
N ALA A 338 -21.35 0.29 14.37
CA ALA A 338 -22.22 1.38 14.79
C ALA A 338 -23.65 1.27 14.20
N LYS A 339 -23.84 0.51 13.11
CA LYS A 339 -25.13 0.19 12.50
C LYS A 339 -25.75 -1.12 12.99
N GLY A 340 -25.07 -1.81 13.88
CA GLY A 340 -25.54 -3.06 14.52
C GLY A 340 -25.13 -4.34 13.81
N GLU A 341 -24.30 -4.29 12.77
CA GLU A 341 -23.86 -5.48 12.01
C GLU A 341 -22.37 -5.44 11.71
N VAL A 342 -21.61 -6.46 12.14
CA VAL A 342 -20.21 -6.66 11.76
C VAL A 342 -20.15 -7.82 10.78
N THR A 343 -20.57 -7.55 9.54
CA THR A 343 -20.52 -8.51 8.42
C THR A 343 -19.66 -7.96 7.29
N GLY A 344 -19.11 -8.83 6.46
CA GLY A 344 -18.30 -8.37 5.31
C GLY A 344 -19.08 -7.45 4.37
N LEU A 345 -20.40 -7.70 4.20
CA LEU A 345 -21.27 -6.84 3.40
C LEU A 345 -21.40 -5.44 4.01
N ALA A 346 -21.66 -5.35 5.31
CA ALA A 346 -21.79 -4.07 6.03
C ALA A 346 -20.48 -3.28 6.04
N ILE A 347 -19.33 -3.97 6.18
CA ILE A 347 -17.99 -3.37 6.12
C ILE A 347 -17.71 -2.82 4.71
N ARG A 348 -18.03 -3.59 3.65
CA ARG A 348 -17.92 -3.09 2.27
C ARG A 348 -18.78 -1.84 2.05
N ASP A 349 -20.01 -1.86 2.49
CA ASP A 349 -20.94 -0.75 2.28
C ASP A 349 -20.50 0.50 3.06
N ALA A 350 -19.88 0.33 4.23
CA ALA A 350 -19.28 1.42 4.98
C ALA A 350 -18.13 2.12 4.22
N MET A 351 -17.38 1.40 3.38
CA MET A 351 -16.35 2.01 2.52
C MET A 351 -16.91 3.01 1.51
N TYR A 352 -18.17 2.86 1.11
CA TYR A 352 -18.81 3.72 0.10
C TYR A 352 -19.49 4.96 0.68
N GLU A 353 -19.59 5.08 1.99
CA GLU A 353 -20.33 6.16 2.64
C GLU A 353 -19.53 7.44 2.82
N LYS A 354 -18.21 7.32 2.80
CA LYS A 354 -17.32 8.46 3.04
C LYS A 354 -16.70 8.95 1.74
N LYS A 355 -16.56 10.26 1.65
CA LYS A 355 -15.90 10.95 0.54
C LYS A 355 -14.72 11.73 1.08
N ASP A 356 -13.62 11.73 0.31
CA ASP A 356 -12.36 12.38 0.69
C ASP A 356 -11.95 11.99 2.12
N TRP A 357 -12.11 10.71 2.40
CA TRP A 357 -11.96 10.14 3.73
C TRP A 357 -10.49 9.99 4.09
N VAL A 358 -10.12 10.44 5.27
CA VAL A 358 -8.85 10.15 5.95
C VAL A 358 -9.18 9.50 7.29
N PRO A 359 -8.54 8.40 7.69
CA PRO A 359 -8.72 7.83 9.01
C PRO A 359 -8.35 8.82 10.12
N ALA A 360 -9.14 8.82 11.19
CA ALA A 360 -9.00 9.78 12.27
C ALA A 360 -7.62 9.77 12.93
N GLY A 361 -7.01 10.95 13.06
CA GLY A 361 -5.68 11.12 13.63
C GLY A 361 -4.51 10.78 12.69
N LEU A 362 -4.79 10.49 11.41
CA LEU A 362 -3.78 10.23 10.37
C LEU A 362 -3.81 11.28 9.25
N GLU A 363 -4.39 12.45 9.53
CA GLU A 363 -4.42 13.58 8.62
C GLU A 363 -3.00 14.01 8.24
N GLY A 364 -2.77 14.24 6.95
CA GLY A 364 -1.46 14.56 6.39
C GLY A 364 -0.55 13.36 6.16
N VAL A 365 -0.91 12.17 6.66
CA VAL A 365 -0.18 10.91 6.42
C VAL A 365 -0.94 10.03 5.43
N CYS A 366 -2.18 9.65 5.75
CA CYS A 366 -3.04 8.95 4.81
C CYS A 366 -3.72 9.97 3.91
N LEU A 367 -3.69 9.72 2.61
CA LEU A 367 -4.25 10.66 1.63
C LEU A 367 -5.77 10.47 1.51
N PRO A 368 -6.53 11.58 1.30
CA PRO A 368 -7.98 11.52 1.17
C PRO A 368 -8.42 10.57 0.07
N SER A 369 -9.27 9.61 0.41
CA SER A 369 -9.70 8.55 -0.50
C SER A 369 -11.22 8.45 -0.59
N THR A 370 -11.72 8.03 -1.77
CA THR A 370 -13.15 7.83 -2.03
C THR A 370 -13.34 6.58 -2.85
N TRP A 371 -14.04 5.59 -2.29
CA TRP A 371 -14.46 4.38 -2.99
C TRP A 371 -15.96 4.46 -3.29
N THR A 372 -16.38 3.89 -4.41
CA THR A 372 -17.80 3.83 -4.78
C THR A 372 -18.18 2.47 -5.34
N PRO A 373 -19.46 2.10 -5.39
CA PRO A 373 -19.89 0.84 -6.04
C PRO A 373 -19.55 0.72 -7.53
N ALA A 374 -19.05 1.80 -8.15
CA ALA A 374 -18.71 1.84 -9.58
C ALA A 374 -17.19 2.06 -9.82
N ASP A 375 -16.42 2.43 -8.80
CA ASP A 375 -15.00 2.79 -8.96
C ASP A 375 -14.26 2.59 -7.64
N HIS A 376 -13.36 1.59 -7.60
CA HIS A 376 -12.51 1.30 -6.45
C HIS A 376 -11.14 2.00 -6.48
N ARG A 377 -10.91 2.90 -7.43
CA ARG A 377 -9.73 3.79 -7.39
C ARG A 377 -9.93 4.82 -6.28
N GLY A 378 -9.60 4.48 -5.05
CA GLY A 378 -9.79 5.35 -3.89
C GLY A 378 -9.14 6.71 -4.07
N LEU A 379 -7.94 6.75 -4.67
CA LEU A 379 -7.10 7.93 -4.80
C LEU A 379 -6.61 8.12 -6.24
N MET A 380 -6.75 9.34 -6.77
CA MET A 380 -6.23 9.73 -8.09
C MET A 380 -5.07 10.74 -8.01
N THR A 381 -4.77 11.25 -6.83
CA THR A 381 -3.64 12.14 -6.59
C THR A 381 -2.42 11.32 -6.19
N VAL A 382 -1.32 11.53 -6.91
CA VAL A 382 -0.07 10.79 -6.75
C VAL A 382 1.04 11.74 -6.33
N PRO A 383 1.50 11.71 -5.08
CA PRO A 383 2.72 12.39 -4.69
C PRO A 383 3.93 11.74 -5.35
N ILE A 384 4.82 12.55 -5.91
CA ILE A 384 6.04 12.10 -6.57
C ILE A 384 7.23 12.66 -5.82
N TYR A 385 8.10 11.76 -5.41
CA TYR A 385 9.31 12.08 -4.65
C TYR A 385 10.56 11.73 -5.46
N GLN A 386 11.64 12.43 -5.18
CA GLN A 386 12.98 12.11 -5.67
C GLN A 386 13.89 11.81 -4.49
N GLY A 387 14.62 10.70 -4.59
CA GLY A 387 15.62 10.35 -3.60
C GLY A 387 16.94 11.05 -3.86
N HIS A 388 17.60 11.51 -2.82
CA HIS A 388 18.92 12.11 -2.87
C HIS A 388 19.87 11.40 -1.92
N VAL A 389 21.08 11.05 -2.43
CA VAL A 389 22.14 10.41 -1.66
C VAL A 389 23.45 11.16 -1.90
N LYS A 390 23.87 11.95 -0.91
CA LYS A 390 25.02 12.88 -1.05
C LYS A 390 26.35 12.36 -0.50
N GLY A 391 26.38 11.17 0.09
CA GLY A 391 27.57 10.65 0.75
C GLY A 391 27.57 9.13 0.92
N ALA A 392 28.53 8.63 1.71
CA ALA A 392 28.61 7.20 2.03
C ALA A 392 27.52 6.78 3.00
N THR A 393 26.84 5.67 2.67
CA THR A 393 25.72 5.12 3.46
C THR A 393 26.10 3.86 4.23
N GLN A 394 27.21 3.21 3.88
CA GLN A 394 27.64 1.95 4.50
C GLN A 394 27.94 2.11 5.99
N GLY A 395 27.51 1.15 6.80
CA GLY A 395 27.75 1.12 8.24
C GLY A 395 26.94 2.11 9.07
N LYS A 396 26.02 2.84 8.45
CA LYS A 396 25.14 3.80 9.14
C LYS A 396 23.68 3.33 9.11
N GLU A 397 22.92 3.71 10.13
CA GLU A 397 21.47 3.46 10.15
C GLU A 397 20.70 4.49 9.32
N VAL A 398 19.52 4.09 8.78
CA VAL A 398 18.67 4.96 7.97
C VAL A 398 18.28 6.23 8.74
N THR A 399 17.95 6.10 10.02
CA THR A 399 17.63 7.22 10.90
C THR A 399 18.74 8.29 10.90
N ALA A 400 20.00 7.85 11.07
CA ALA A 400 21.14 8.75 11.08
C ALA A 400 21.40 9.40 9.70
N LEU A 401 21.28 8.63 8.61
CA LEU A 401 21.47 9.11 7.24
C LEU A 401 20.41 10.15 6.82
N MET A 402 19.18 9.96 7.25
CA MET A 402 18.10 10.91 7.01
C MET A 402 18.25 12.16 7.90
N ALA A 403 18.67 12.00 9.16
CA ALA A 403 18.83 13.09 10.11
C ALA A 403 20.00 14.02 9.77
N ASP A 404 21.12 13.48 9.28
CA ASP A 404 22.31 14.26 8.88
C ASP A 404 22.23 14.80 7.44
N GLY A 405 21.16 14.47 6.69
CA GLY A 405 20.93 14.90 5.30
C GLY A 405 21.82 14.19 4.27
N THR A 406 22.50 13.10 4.65
CA THR A 406 23.20 12.21 3.70
C THR A 406 22.21 11.58 2.73
N MET A 407 21.01 11.23 3.22
CA MET A 407 19.88 10.81 2.40
C MET A 407 18.68 11.75 2.64
N SER A 408 17.90 12.00 1.59
CA SER A 408 16.62 12.70 1.70
C SER A 408 15.67 12.26 0.60
N LEU A 409 14.36 12.25 0.92
CA LEU A 409 13.27 12.12 -0.04
C LEU A 409 12.62 13.50 -0.19
N GLU A 410 12.67 14.07 -1.39
CA GLU A 410 12.10 15.38 -1.69
C GLU A 410 10.85 15.23 -2.54
N LYS A 411 9.73 15.84 -2.13
CA LYS A 411 8.52 15.91 -2.94
C LYS A 411 8.73 16.84 -4.12
N VAL A 412 8.82 16.29 -5.33
CA VAL A 412 9.11 17.05 -6.56
C VAL A 412 7.87 17.37 -7.38
N ALA A 413 6.76 16.65 -7.17
CA ALA A 413 5.48 16.93 -7.79
C ALA A 413 4.32 16.29 -7.03
N GLU A 414 3.12 16.73 -7.36
CA GLU A 414 1.88 16.07 -7.00
C GLU A 414 0.96 16.10 -8.22
N ILE A 415 0.57 14.94 -8.72
CA ILE A 415 -0.18 14.82 -9.97
C ILE A 415 -1.53 14.21 -9.67
N THR A 416 -2.59 14.94 -9.99
CA THR A 416 -3.96 14.44 -9.93
C THR A 416 -4.40 14.02 -11.33
N LEU A 417 -4.66 12.72 -11.50
CA LEU A 417 -5.12 12.15 -12.75
C LEU A 417 -6.64 12.27 -12.88
N PRO A 418 -7.19 12.41 -14.10
CA PRO A 418 -8.63 12.36 -14.32
C PRO A 418 -9.17 10.94 -14.10
N ARG A 419 -10.37 10.82 -13.52
CA ARG A 419 -11.08 9.54 -13.40
C ARG A 419 -11.71 9.14 -14.76
N ARG A 420 -10.89 8.67 -15.69
CA ARG A 420 -11.39 8.18 -16.99
C ARG A 420 -12.02 6.78 -16.80
N PRO A 421 -13.28 6.57 -17.23
CA PRO A 421 -13.94 5.26 -17.11
C PRO A 421 -13.21 4.14 -17.84
N GLU A 422 -12.60 4.45 -18.99
CA GLU A 422 -11.84 3.50 -19.80
C GLU A 422 -10.53 3.00 -19.12
N TRP A 423 -10.15 3.59 -18.01
CA TRP A 423 -8.99 3.18 -17.21
C TRP A 423 -9.34 2.18 -16.10
N LEU A 424 -10.63 1.91 -15.87
CA LEU A 424 -11.05 0.92 -14.89
C LEU A 424 -10.69 -0.50 -15.34
N GLY A 425 -10.29 -1.34 -14.40
CA GLY A 425 -10.08 -2.76 -14.58
C GLY A 425 -8.72 -3.14 -15.18
N TYR A 426 -7.82 -2.19 -15.37
CA TYR A 426 -6.47 -2.50 -15.88
C TYR A 426 -5.40 -1.46 -15.51
#